data_480962abcd61e0eda3e32b5624abe0e5
#
_entry.id   480962abcd61e0eda3e32b5624abe0e5
#
_cell.length_a   1.000
_cell.length_b   1.000
_cell.length_c   1.000
_cell.angle_alpha   90.00
_cell.angle_beta   90.00
_cell.angle_gamma   90.00
#
_symmetry.space_group_name_H-M   'P 1'
#
loop_
_entity.id
_entity.type
_entity.pdbx_description
1 polymer ?
#
loop_
_entity_poly.entity_id
_entity_poly.type
_entity_poly.pdbx_seq_one_letter_code
_entity_poly.pdbx_strand_id
1 'polypeptide(L)'
;MPLTDDVVVRRRVTKQADASAQRRDEILDAAVAAFTEKGFNGSSLRDIASRAGMSHNGVLHHFPDKAGILEAILDRRIERSDSQFPLDPHDGVQFFRSLIALAERDVKDPGDLRMYCVVAAESLAPSHPAHGYFRRWYHQVRGAATVALEDLRGRGLLREDDLDIPIAAAEIAGLRDGLNPQWLLDPDELDLVGAVTAALRSYTTADLDHGRNSAH
;
A
#
# COMPACT_ATOMS: atom_id res chain seq x y z
N MET A 1 -1.30 50.68 -16.16
CA MET A 1 -1.42 49.36 -16.81
C MET A 1 -1.60 48.30 -15.71
N PRO A 2 -2.73 47.68 -15.55
CA PRO A 2 -3.02 46.83 -14.36
C PRO A 2 -2.60 45.37 -14.63
N LEU A 3 -1.57 44.91 -13.91
CA LEU A 3 -1.14 43.49 -13.84
C LEU A 3 -1.66 42.78 -12.59
N THR A 4 -2.73 43.24 -11.95
CA THR A 4 -3.18 42.82 -10.63
C THR A 4 -4.28 41.75 -10.62
N ASP A 5 -5.10 41.63 -11.66
CA ASP A 5 -6.25 40.70 -11.66
C ASP A 5 -5.87 39.23 -11.93
N ASP A 6 -4.90 38.98 -12.81
CA ASP A 6 -4.52 37.62 -13.20
C ASP A 6 -3.79 36.85 -12.06
N VAL A 7 -3.00 37.56 -11.26
CA VAL A 7 -2.28 37.00 -10.10
C VAL A 7 -3.24 36.68 -8.95
N VAL A 8 -4.26 37.51 -8.74
CA VAL A 8 -5.28 37.31 -7.69
C VAL A 8 -6.20 36.15 -8.05
N VAL A 9 -6.57 35.99 -9.32
CA VAL A 9 -7.41 34.89 -9.80
C VAL A 9 -6.63 33.56 -9.70
N ARG A 10 -5.37 33.52 -10.13
CA ARG A 10 -4.51 32.32 -10.00
C ARG A 10 -4.31 31.91 -8.53
N ARG A 11 -4.08 32.87 -7.62
CA ARG A 11 -3.96 32.60 -6.17
C ARG A 11 -5.27 32.10 -5.53
N ARG A 12 -6.43 32.54 -6.01
CA ARG A 12 -7.72 32.03 -5.53
C ARG A 12 -7.99 30.62 -6.04
N VAL A 13 -7.68 30.32 -7.31
CA VAL A 13 -7.86 29.01 -7.91
C VAL A 13 -6.95 27.97 -7.23
N THR A 14 -5.68 28.30 -6.96
CA THR A 14 -4.76 27.42 -6.22
C THR A 14 -5.23 27.17 -4.79
N LYS A 15 -5.62 28.21 -4.02
CA LYS A 15 -6.14 28.04 -2.67
C LYS A 15 -7.42 27.19 -2.60
N GLN A 16 -8.28 27.29 -3.59
CA GLN A 16 -9.51 26.50 -3.65
C GLN A 16 -9.23 25.04 -4.04
N ALA A 17 -8.27 24.82 -4.93
CA ALA A 17 -7.78 23.48 -5.28
C ALA A 17 -7.10 22.81 -4.07
N ASP A 18 -6.23 23.54 -3.36
CA ASP A 18 -5.54 23.06 -2.16
C ASP A 18 -6.54 22.70 -1.05
N ALA A 19 -7.54 23.55 -0.81
CA ALA A 19 -8.59 23.29 0.17
C ALA A 19 -9.45 22.07 -0.21
N SER A 20 -9.72 21.88 -1.50
CA SER A 20 -10.45 20.70 -2.01
C SER A 20 -9.64 19.42 -1.85
N ALA A 21 -8.34 19.45 -2.13
CA ALA A 21 -7.43 18.33 -1.95
C ALA A 21 -7.34 17.94 -0.45
N GLN A 22 -7.17 18.93 0.43
CA GLN A 22 -7.15 18.69 1.88
C GLN A 22 -8.45 18.05 2.38
N ARG A 23 -9.61 18.52 1.93
CA ARG A 23 -10.89 17.91 2.29
C ARG A 23 -11.04 16.48 1.79
N ARG A 24 -10.50 16.20 0.60
CA ARG A 24 -10.47 14.85 0.04
C ARG A 24 -9.62 13.92 0.92
N ASP A 25 -8.45 14.37 1.38
CA ASP A 25 -7.59 13.61 2.29
C ASP A 25 -8.26 13.37 3.65
N GLU A 26 -8.92 14.35 4.24
CA GLU A 26 -9.69 14.19 5.48
C GLU A 26 -10.78 13.12 5.36
N ILE A 27 -11.47 13.04 4.21
CA ILE A 27 -12.46 11.98 3.93
C ILE A 27 -11.77 10.61 3.83
N LEU A 28 -10.63 10.51 3.14
CA LEU A 28 -9.90 9.25 3.01
C LEU A 28 -9.40 8.75 4.37
N ASP A 29 -8.89 9.62 5.23
CA ASP A 29 -8.43 9.25 6.57
C ASP A 29 -9.58 8.80 7.47
N ALA A 30 -10.72 9.50 7.41
CA ALA A 30 -11.94 9.09 8.11
C ALA A 30 -12.46 7.73 7.63
N ALA A 31 -12.35 7.46 6.32
CA ALA A 31 -12.75 6.19 5.73
C ALA A 31 -11.80 5.05 6.09
N VAL A 32 -10.48 5.28 6.13
CA VAL A 32 -9.51 4.30 6.64
C VAL A 32 -9.90 3.88 8.06
N ALA A 33 -10.17 4.82 8.95
CA ALA A 33 -10.60 4.52 10.32
C ALA A 33 -11.92 3.72 10.36
N ALA A 34 -12.91 4.09 9.53
CA ALA A 34 -14.20 3.41 9.47
C ALA A 34 -14.07 1.97 8.94
N PHE A 35 -13.27 1.78 7.87
CA PHE A 35 -13.05 0.46 7.27
C PHE A 35 -12.20 -0.45 8.16
N THR A 36 -11.23 0.12 8.90
CA THR A 36 -10.47 -0.62 9.90
C THR A 36 -11.35 -1.17 11.02
N GLU A 37 -12.31 -0.38 11.50
CA GLU A 37 -13.14 -0.74 12.64
C GLU A 37 -14.29 -1.69 12.28
N LYS A 38 -14.95 -1.46 11.13
CA LYS A 38 -16.22 -2.12 10.77
C LYS A 38 -16.16 -2.92 9.47
N GLY A 39 -15.03 -2.92 8.79
CA GLY A 39 -14.92 -3.40 7.42
C GLY A 39 -15.56 -2.45 6.40
N PHE A 40 -15.39 -2.74 5.12
CA PHE A 40 -16.08 -2.01 4.06
C PHE A 40 -17.58 -2.21 4.14
N ASN A 41 -18.04 -3.48 4.28
CA ASN A 41 -19.47 -3.79 4.28
C ASN A 41 -20.20 -3.22 5.50
N GLY A 42 -19.57 -3.22 6.69
CA GLY A 42 -20.16 -2.72 7.93
C GLY A 42 -20.16 -1.20 8.09
N SER A 43 -19.48 -0.45 7.23
CA SER A 43 -19.40 1.02 7.28
C SER A 43 -20.36 1.68 6.29
N SER A 44 -20.69 2.95 6.53
CA SER A 44 -21.56 3.77 5.67
C SER A 44 -20.92 5.13 5.34
N LEU A 45 -21.39 5.76 4.25
CA LEU A 45 -20.98 7.14 3.93
C LEU A 45 -21.35 8.14 5.06
N ARG A 46 -22.38 7.86 5.84
CA ARG A 46 -22.75 8.68 7.01
C ARG A 46 -21.74 8.54 8.14
N ASP A 47 -21.23 7.31 8.39
CA ASP A 47 -20.16 7.09 9.37
C ASP A 47 -18.90 7.85 8.97
N ILE A 48 -18.50 7.77 7.68
CA ILE A 48 -17.34 8.48 7.14
C ILE A 48 -17.54 10.01 7.26
N ALA A 49 -18.69 10.53 6.84
CA ALA A 49 -18.99 11.95 6.93
C ALA A 49 -18.93 12.47 8.37
N SER A 50 -19.50 11.73 9.32
CA SER A 50 -19.46 12.06 10.74
C SER A 50 -18.02 12.13 11.27
N ARG A 51 -17.17 11.17 10.90
CA ARG A 51 -15.75 11.14 11.29
C ARG A 51 -14.94 12.27 10.67
N ALA A 52 -15.23 12.61 9.41
CA ALA A 52 -14.59 13.72 8.71
C ALA A 52 -15.10 15.12 9.15
N GLY A 53 -16.09 15.20 10.06
CA GLY A 53 -16.70 16.46 10.45
C GLY A 53 -17.44 17.14 9.30
N MET A 54 -17.99 16.38 8.34
CA MET A 54 -18.66 16.87 7.15
C MET A 54 -20.11 16.40 7.07
N SER A 55 -20.93 17.10 6.28
CA SER A 55 -22.25 16.59 5.92
C SER A 55 -22.14 15.43 4.93
N HIS A 56 -23.15 14.55 4.90
CA HIS A 56 -23.22 13.46 3.90
C HIS A 56 -23.13 14.01 2.45
N ASN A 57 -23.81 15.11 2.15
CA ASN A 57 -23.73 15.76 0.84
C ASN A 57 -22.34 16.35 0.56
N GLY A 58 -21.63 16.82 1.60
CA GLY A 58 -20.26 17.27 1.48
C GLY A 58 -19.32 16.15 1.02
N VAL A 59 -19.48 14.95 1.57
CA VAL A 59 -18.69 13.77 1.12
C VAL A 59 -19.06 13.39 -0.31
N LEU A 60 -20.35 13.36 -0.67
CA LEU A 60 -20.82 13.05 -2.02
C LEU A 60 -20.32 14.04 -3.08
N HIS A 61 -19.99 15.28 -2.70
CA HIS A 61 -19.38 16.25 -3.61
C HIS A 61 -17.95 15.84 -4.02
N HIS A 62 -17.22 15.11 -3.16
CA HIS A 62 -15.85 14.64 -3.41
C HIS A 62 -15.79 13.22 -3.94
N PHE A 63 -16.71 12.36 -3.52
CA PHE A 63 -16.75 10.94 -3.90
C PHE A 63 -18.21 10.53 -4.17
N PRO A 64 -18.50 9.93 -5.34
CA PRO A 64 -19.87 9.59 -5.73
C PRO A 64 -20.49 8.52 -4.83
N ASP A 65 -19.66 7.64 -4.27
CA ASP A 65 -20.09 6.54 -3.42
C ASP A 65 -18.93 6.02 -2.53
N LYS A 66 -19.24 5.02 -1.70
CA LYS A 66 -18.28 4.39 -0.80
C LYS A 66 -17.21 3.57 -1.54
N ALA A 67 -17.55 3.03 -2.72
CA ALA A 67 -16.61 2.26 -3.52
C ALA A 67 -15.51 3.16 -4.11
N GLY A 68 -15.88 4.36 -4.58
CA GLY A 68 -14.90 5.35 -5.06
C GLY A 68 -13.98 5.87 -3.96
N ILE A 69 -14.44 5.93 -2.70
CA ILE A 69 -13.56 6.24 -1.56
C ILE A 69 -12.56 5.10 -1.34
N LEU A 70 -13.02 3.85 -1.38
CA LEU A 70 -12.15 2.68 -1.20
C LEU A 70 -11.08 2.60 -2.30
N GLU A 71 -11.46 2.79 -3.55
CA GLU A 71 -10.52 2.83 -4.68
C GLU A 71 -9.44 3.91 -4.47
N ALA A 72 -9.86 5.12 -4.11
CA ALA A 72 -8.91 6.22 -3.85
C ALA A 72 -7.97 5.95 -2.66
N ILE A 73 -8.41 5.23 -1.62
CA ILE A 73 -7.54 4.81 -0.51
C ILE A 73 -6.50 3.80 -1.00
N LEU A 74 -6.90 2.82 -1.78
CA LEU A 74 -6.02 1.79 -2.30
C LEU A 74 -4.98 2.39 -3.26
N ASP A 75 -5.39 3.33 -4.13
CA ASP A 75 -4.49 4.06 -5.03
C ASP A 75 -3.49 4.91 -4.23
N ARG A 76 -3.96 5.68 -3.23
CA ARG A 76 -3.11 6.47 -2.34
C ARG A 76 -2.06 5.61 -1.62
N ARG A 77 -2.42 4.38 -1.23
CA ARG A 77 -1.50 3.42 -0.60
C ARG A 77 -0.39 3.00 -1.56
N ILE A 78 -0.72 2.71 -2.83
CA ILE A 78 0.27 2.38 -3.86
C ILE A 78 1.20 3.57 -4.11
N GLU A 79 0.65 4.75 -4.38
CA GLU A 79 1.41 5.96 -4.65
C GLU A 79 2.41 6.30 -3.52
N ARG A 80 1.97 6.17 -2.26
CA ARG A 80 2.85 6.34 -1.09
C ARG A 80 3.95 5.28 -1.03
N SER A 81 3.64 4.04 -1.39
CA SER A 81 4.62 2.96 -1.41
C SER A 81 5.64 3.16 -2.52
N ASP A 82 5.20 3.44 -3.72
CA ASP A 82 6.07 3.61 -4.89
C ASP A 82 6.98 4.85 -4.78
N SER A 83 6.48 5.92 -4.16
CA SER A 83 7.27 7.14 -3.95
C SER A 83 8.37 6.99 -2.90
N GLN A 84 8.15 6.15 -1.88
CA GLN A 84 9.09 5.96 -0.77
C GLN A 84 10.02 4.76 -0.99
N PHE A 85 9.50 3.70 -1.60
CA PHE A 85 10.19 2.42 -1.79
C PHE A 85 9.87 1.87 -3.19
N PRO A 86 10.51 2.41 -4.24
CA PRO A 86 10.24 1.96 -5.61
C PRO A 86 10.54 0.48 -5.74
N LEU A 87 9.51 -0.27 -6.13
CA LEU A 87 9.61 -1.70 -6.43
C LEU A 87 10.08 -1.87 -7.88
N ASP A 88 11.35 -1.55 -8.16
CA ASP A 88 11.93 -1.83 -9.47
C ASP A 88 12.21 -3.32 -9.61
N PRO A 89 11.43 -4.05 -10.42
CA PRO A 89 11.64 -5.48 -10.58
C PRO A 89 12.88 -5.84 -11.42
N HIS A 90 13.48 -4.86 -12.11
CA HIS A 90 14.68 -5.06 -12.93
C HIS A 90 15.98 -4.97 -12.11
N ASP A 91 15.91 -4.63 -10.83
CA ASP A 91 16.97 -4.84 -9.83
C ASP A 91 16.41 -5.69 -8.69
N GLY A 92 16.60 -7.01 -8.78
CA GLY A 92 16.07 -7.98 -7.83
C GLY A 92 16.55 -7.76 -6.39
N VAL A 93 17.78 -7.27 -6.21
CA VAL A 93 18.32 -6.94 -4.87
C VAL A 93 17.58 -5.74 -4.29
N GLN A 94 17.41 -4.67 -5.09
CA GLN A 94 16.69 -3.49 -4.65
C GLN A 94 15.20 -3.80 -4.44
N PHE A 95 14.59 -4.63 -5.27
CA PHE A 95 13.21 -5.10 -5.08
C PHE A 95 13.03 -5.79 -3.71
N PHE A 96 13.95 -6.69 -3.31
CA PHE A 96 13.88 -7.34 -2.00
C PHE A 96 14.12 -6.37 -0.85
N ARG A 97 15.06 -5.42 -0.98
CA ARG A 97 15.27 -4.36 0.01
C ARG A 97 14.03 -3.49 0.18
N SER A 98 13.35 -3.14 -0.91
CA SER A 98 12.11 -2.37 -0.86
C SER A 98 10.97 -3.13 -0.15
N LEU A 99 10.88 -4.46 -0.31
CA LEU A 99 9.91 -5.27 0.45
C LEU A 99 10.19 -5.26 1.95
N ILE A 100 11.47 -5.29 2.37
CA ILE A 100 11.87 -5.16 3.78
C ILE A 100 11.52 -3.76 4.31
N ALA A 101 11.85 -2.71 3.56
CA ALA A 101 11.55 -1.33 3.94
C ALA A 101 10.04 -1.06 4.05
N LEU A 102 9.21 -1.72 3.22
CA LEU A 102 7.77 -1.70 3.35
C LEU A 102 7.29 -2.35 4.66
N ALA A 103 7.93 -3.43 5.11
CA ALA A 103 7.62 -4.04 6.41
C ALA A 103 8.03 -3.11 7.58
N GLU A 104 9.19 -2.45 7.49
CA GLU A 104 9.63 -1.45 8.48
C GLU A 104 8.66 -0.26 8.59
N ARG A 105 8.13 0.22 7.45
CA ARG A 105 7.11 1.28 7.44
C ARG A 105 5.82 0.81 8.11
N ASP A 106 5.36 -0.40 7.77
CA ASP A 106 4.10 -0.93 8.28
C ASP A 106 4.16 -1.15 9.81
N VAL A 107 5.33 -1.47 10.37
CA VAL A 107 5.55 -1.52 11.83
C VAL A 107 5.45 -0.12 12.46
N LYS A 108 5.94 0.93 11.78
CA LYS A 108 5.90 2.31 12.29
C LYS A 108 4.50 2.93 12.20
N ASP A 109 3.72 2.58 11.18
CA ASP A 109 2.36 3.09 10.96
C ASP A 109 1.41 1.95 10.52
N PRO A 110 0.86 1.19 11.49
CA PRO A 110 0.05 0.01 11.20
C PRO A 110 -1.40 0.31 10.78
N GLY A 111 -1.81 1.58 10.78
CA GLY A 111 -3.21 1.96 10.51
C GLY A 111 -3.66 1.56 9.11
N ASP A 112 -2.91 1.96 8.10
CA ASP A 112 -3.18 1.61 6.70
C ASP A 112 -3.06 0.10 6.45
N LEU A 113 -2.11 -0.57 7.14
CA LEU A 113 -1.94 -2.02 7.02
C LEU A 113 -3.14 -2.78 7.56
N ARG A 114 -3.67 -2.36 8.71
CA ARG A 114 -4.84 -3.00 9.34
C ARG A 114 -6.06 -2.91 8.42
N MET A 115 -6.33 -1.73 7.88
CA MET A 115 -7.40 -1.54 6.90
C MET A 115 -7.21 -2.42 5.66
N TYR A 116 -5.99 -2.47 5.11
CA TYR A 116 -5.66 -3.30 3.96
C TYR A 116 -5.97 -4.78 4.22
N CYS A 117 -5.55 -5.35 5.36
CA CYS A 117 -5.81 -6.75 5.70
C CYS A 117 -7.31 -7.06 5.80
N VAL A 118 -8.10 -6.16 6.41
CA VAL A 118 -9.55 -6.32 6.52
C VAL A 118 -10.22 -6.31 5.15
N VAL A 119 -9.91 -5.32 4.32
CA VAL A 119 -10.51 -5.17 2.98
C VAL A 119 -10.05 -6.28 2.03
N ALA A 120 -8.78 -6.73 2.12
CA ALA A 120 -8.29 -7.85 1.32
C ALA A 120 -9.09 -9.13 1.61
N ALA A 121 -9.37 -9.42 2.88
CA ALA A 121 -10.21 -10.56 3.28
C ALA A 121 -11.65 -10.44 2.76
N GLU A 122 -12.30 -9.26 2.90
CA GLU A 122 -13.65 -9.03 2.37
C GLU A 122 -13.71 -9.14 0.83
N SER A 123 -12.63 -8.75 0.14
CA SER A 123 -12.54 -8.75 -1.33
C SER A 123 -12.54 -10.14 -1.96
N LEU A 124 -12.42 -11.21 -1.19
CA LEU A 124 -12.57 -12.59 -1.68
C LEU A 124 -13.98 -12.84 -2.22
N ALA A 125 -14.98 -12.11 -1.76
CA ALA A 125 -16.32 -12.16 -2.32
C ALA A 125 -16.34 -11.49 -3.72
N PRO A 126 -16.77 -12.19 -4.80
CA PRO A 126 -16.78 -11.63 -6.16
C PRO A 126 -17.62 -10.36 -6.34
N SER A 127 -18.61 -10.15 -5.48
CA SER A 127 -19.47 -8.95 -5.47
C SER A 127 -18.84 -7.75 -4.75
N HIS A 128 -17.70 -7.92 -4.07
CA HIS A 128 -17.05 -6.83 -3.36
C HIS A 128 -16.38 -5.84 -4.34
N PRO A 129 -16.52 -4.51 -4.16
CA PRO A 129 -15.98 -3.52 -5.09
C PRO A 129 -14.47 -3.66 -5.34
N ALA A 130 -13.69 -4.03 -4.32
CA ALA A 130 -12.25 -4.21 -4.44
C ALA A 130 -11.83 -5.58 -5.01
N HIS A 131 -12.77 -6.50 -5.34
CA HIS A 131 -12.41 -7.82 -5.86
C HIS A 131 -11.54 -7.74 -7.12
N GLY A 132 -11.95 -6.93 -8.11
CA GLY A 132 -11.19 -6.72 -9.34
C GLY A 132 -9.84 -6.06 -9.11
N TYR A 133 -9.76 -5.13 -8.14
CA TYR A 133 -8.52 -4.48 -7.74
C TYR A 133 -7.51 -5.50 -7.20
N PHE A 134 -7.86 -6.31 -6.19
CA PHE A 134 -6.96 -7.30 -5.61
C PHE A 134 -6.52 -8.38 -6.60
N ARG A 135 -7.42 -8.81 -7.52
CA ARG A 135 -7.02 -9.71 -8.61
C ARG A 135 -5.89 -9.15 -9.46
N ARG A 136 -5.99 -7.87 -9.89
CA ARG A 136 -4.94 -7.21 -10.67
C ARG A 136 -3.68 -7.01 -9.84
N TRP A 137 -3.84 -6.59 -8.59
CA TRP A 137 -2.74 -6.38 -7.66
C TRP A 137 -1.87 -7.64 -7.49
N TYR A 138 -2.48 -8.77 -7.15
CA TYR A 138 -1.74 -10.03 -7.01
C TYR A 138 -1.08 -10.49 -8.31
N HIS A 139 -1.71 -10.26 -9.46
CA HIS A 139 -1.09 -10.54 -10.75
C HIS A 139 0.16 -9.67 -10.96
N GLN A 140 0.09 -8.37 -10.66
CA GLN A 140 1.21 -7.44 -10.79
C GLN A 140 2.35 -7.79 -9.82
N VAL A 141 2.05 -8.05 -8.55
CA VAL A 141 3.06 -8.39 -7.53
C VAL A 141 3.79 -9.67 -7.89
N ARG A 142 3.07 -10.73 -8.31
CA ARG A 142 3.73 -11.97 -8.78
C ARG A 142 4.56 -11.72 -10.02
N GLY A 143 4.09 -10.93 -10.97
CA GLY A 143 4.85 -10.58 -12.17
C GLY A 143 6.14 -9.84 -11.82
N ALA A 144 6.09 -8.85 -10.93
CA ALA A 144 7.26 -8.12 -10.46
C ALA A 144 8.25 -9.05 -9.73
N ALA A 145 7.76 -9.91 -8.84
CA ALA A 145 8.60 -10.89 -8.15
C ALA A 145 9.27 -11.88 -9.14
N THR A 146 8.56 -12.31 -10.19
CA THR A 146 9.14 -13.15 -11.25
C THR A 146 10.31 -12.46 -11.92
N VAL A 147 10.14 -11.20 -12.37
CA VAL A 147 11.19 -10.42 -13.04
C VAL A 147 12.39 -10.21 -12.09
N ALA A 148 12.14 -9.90 -10.82
CA ALA A 148 13.19 -9.73 -9.82
C ALA A 148 14.00 -11.01 -9.57
N LEU A 149 13.33 -12.17 -9.50
CA LEU A 149 14.00 -13.46 -9.34
C LEU A 149 14.79 -13.85 -10.61
N GLU A 150 14.30 -13.52 -11.79
CA GLU A 150 15.03 -13.73 -13.05
C GLU A 150 16.28 -12.86 -13.14
N ASP A 151 16.23 -11.59 -12.68
CA ASP A 151 17.42 -10.74 -12.55
C ASP A 151 18.45 -11.35 -11.60
N LEU A 152 18.01 -11.80 -10.40
CA LEU A 152 18.88 -12.47 -9.44
C LEU A 152 19.52 -13.73 -10.03
N ARG A 153 18.75 -14.54 -10.80
CA ARG A 153 19.26 -15.72 -11.51
C ARG A 153 20.32 -15.34 -12.54
N GLY A 154 20.04 -14.35 -13.38
CA GLY A 154 20.96 -13.86 -14.42
C GLY A 154 22.28 -13.32 -13.85
N ARG A 155 22.27 -12.83 -12.60
CA ARG A 155 23.43 -12.32 -11.86
C ARG A 155 24.14 -13.40 -11.01
N GLY A 156 23.65 -14.64 -10.98
CA GLY A 156 24.19 -15.71 -10.13
C GLY A 156 23.99 -15.45 -8.63
N LEU A 157 22.93 -14.75 -8.28
CA LEU A 157 22.62 -14.36 -6.90
C LEU A 157 21.49 -15.17 -6.27
N LEU A 158 20.91 -16.16 -6.96
CA LEU A 158 19.98 -17.12 -6.35
C LEU A 158 20.75 -18.11 -5.47
N ARG A 159 20.12 -18.61 -4.41
CA ARG A 159 20.69 -19.68 -3.58
C ARG A 159 20.58 -21.03 -4.24
N GLU A 160 19.52 -21.27 -5.00
CA GLU A 160 19.24 -22.53 -5.69
C GLU A 160 19.06 -22.22 -7.18
N ASP A 161 19.92 -22.82 -8.02
CA ASP A 161 19.88 -22.56 -9.46
C ASP A 161 18.64 -23.17 -10.15
N ASP A 162 18.05 -24.23 -9.56
CA ASP A 162 16.86 -24.92 -10.03
C ASP A 162 15.54 -24.41 -9.41
N LEU A 163 15.59 -23.26 -8.75
CA LEU A 163 14.40 -22.62 -8.14
C LEU A 163 13.25 -22.50 -9.15
N ASP A 164 12.07 -22.99 -8.79
CA ASP A 164 10.83 -22.74 -9.55
C ASP A 164 10.36 -21.30 -9.33
N ILE A 165 10.76 -20.40 -10.25
CA ILE A 165 10.48 -18.96 -10.14
C ILE A 165 8.97 -18.65 -10.03
N PRO A 166 8.06 -19.23 -10.82
CA PRO A 166 6.63 -19.05 -10.65
C PRO A 166 6.11 -19.36 -9.25
N ILE A 167 6.59 -20.45 -8.64
CA ILE A 167 6.21 -20.82 -7.27
C ILE A 167 6.82 -19.84 -6.27
N ALA A 168 8.11 -19.55 -6.35
CA ALA A 168 8.78 -18.59 -5.47
C ALA A 168 8.16 -17.18 -5.55
N ALA A 169 7.78 -16.73 -6.74
CA ALA A 169 7.08 -15.46 -6.91
C ALA A 169 5.71 -15.44 -6.22
N ALA A 170 4.98 -16.56 -6.22
CA ALA A 170 3.71 -16.68 -5.49
C ALA A 170 3.94 -16.70 -3.97
N GLU A 171 4.99 -17.37 -3.48
CA GLU A 171 5.38 -17.36 -2.06
C GLU A 171 5.76 -15.95 -1.59
N ILE A 172 6.58 -15.22 -2.36
CA ILE A 172 6.97 -13.84 -2.06
C ILE A 172 5.74 -12.93 -2.03
N ALA A 173 4.82 -13.08 -2.99
CA ALA A 173 3.56 -12.31 -3.00
C ALA A 173 2.68 -12.62 -1.78
N GLY A 174 2.62 -13.87 -1.33
CA GLY A 174 1.84 -14.30 -0.17
C GLY A 174 2.53 -14.07 1.19
N LEU A 175 3.84 -13.82 1.21
CA LEU A 175 4.63 -13.71 2.44
C LEU A 175 4.05 -12.67 3.41
N ARG A 176 3.82 -11.46 2.94
CA ARG A 176 3.30 -10.38 3.78
C ARG A 176 1.84 -10.57 4.12
N ASP A 177 1.04 -11.15 3.24
CA ASP A 177 -0.37 -11.42 3.51
C ASP A 177 -0.56 -12.46 4.63
N GLY A 178 0.41 -13.36 4.79
CA GLY A 178 0.43 -14.29 5.91
C GLY A 178 1.00 -13.70 7.20
N LEU A 179 2.07 -12.92 7.12
CA LEU A 179 2.77 -12.37 8.29
C LEU A 179 2.08 -11.14 8.87
N ASN A 180 1.55 -10.26 8.02
CA ASN A 180 0.92 -9.01 8.45
C ASN A 180 -0.26 -9.21 9.42
N PRO A 181 -1.24 -10.10 9.15
CA PRO A 181 -2.32 -10.36 10.10
C PRO A 181 -1.83 -10.93 11.43
N GLN A 182 -0.84 -11.83 11.41
CA GLN A 182 -0.27 -12.41 12.62
C GLN A 182 0.37 -11.32 13.49
N TRP A 183 1.21 -10.47 12.88
CA TRP A 183 1.83 -9.36 13.58
C TRP A 183 0.81 -8.34 14.12
N LEU A 184 -0.25 -8.03 13.35
CA LEU A 184 -1.31 -7.13 13.81
C LEU A 184 -2.12 -7.67 14.99
N LEU A 185 -2.18 -8.99 15.15
CA LEU A 185 -2.84 -9.66 16.27
C LEU A 185 -1.95 -9.68 17.51
N ASP A 186 -0.64 -9.87 17.35
CA ASP A 186 0.32 -9.95 18.44
C ASP A 186 1.68 -9.35 18.04
N PRO A 187 1.82 -8.02 18.12
CA PRO A 187 3.05 -7.32 17.71
C PRO A 187 4.27 -7.64 18.58
N ASP A 188 4.07 -8.09 19.82
CA ASP A 188 5.15 -8.38 20.75
C ASP A 188 5.75 -9.78 20.53
N GLU A 189 4.99 -10.71 19.96
CA GLU A 189 5.42 -12.09 19.72
C GLU A 189 6.08 -12.30 18.35
N LEU A 190 5.82 -11.43 17.36
CA LEU A 190 6.33 -11.59 16.00
C LEU A 190 7.20 -10.41 15.56
N ASP A 191 8.49 -10.64 15.33
CA ASP A 191 9.33 -9.69 14.58
C ASP A 191 8.99 -9.75 13.08
N LEU A 192 8.06 -8.91 12.64
CA LEU A 192 7.61 -8.83 11.24
C LEU A 192 8.78 -8.57 10.29
N VAL A 193 9.64 -7.60 10.62
CA VAL A 193 10.76 -7.19 9.76
C VAL A 193 11.80 -8.32 9.67
N GLY A 194 12.12 -8.93 10.80
CA GLY A 194 13.02 -10.09 10.87
C GLY A 194 12.49 -11.28 10.08
N ALA A 195 11.20 -11.60 10.20
CA ALA A 195 10.56 -12.70 9.49
C ALA A 195 10.54 -12.47 7.96
N VAL A 196 10.17 -11.27 7.49
CA VAL A 196 10.22 -10.91 6.07
C VAL A 196 11.66 -10.97 5.55
N THR A 197 12.63 -10.42 6.30
CA THR A 197 14.05 -10.44 5.92
C THR A 197 14.59 -11.87 5.80
N ALA A 198 14.29 -12.71 6.78
CA ALA A 198 14.73 -14.12 6.79
C ALA A 198 14.17 -14.90 5.59
N ALA A 199 12.87 -14.71 5.29
CA ALA A 199 12.24 -15.36 4.16
C ALA A 199 12.87 -14.91 2.82
N LEU A 200 13.11 -13.61 2.61
CA LEU A 200 13.72 -13.10 1.39
C LEU A 200 15.18 -13.56 1.23
N ARG A 201 15.93 -13.66 2.34
CA ARG A 201 17.28 -14.21 2.35
C ARG A 201 17.35 -15.69 1.95
N SER A 202 16.27 -16.43 2.08
CA SER A 202 16.26 -17.84 1.63
C SER A 202 16.33 -17.97 0.11
N TYR A 203 15.97 -16.93 -0.65
CA TYR A 203 16.01 -16.95 -2.12
C TYR A 203 17.34 -16.43 -2.71
N THR A 204 18.09 -15.61 -1.97
CA THR A 204 19.27 -14.93 -2.55
C THR A 204 20.50 -15.02 -1.67
N THR A 205 21.69 -15.00 -2.32
CA THR A 205 22.99 -14.83 -1.68
C THR A 205 23.40 -13.37 -1.55
N ALA A 206 22.64 -12.43 -2.14
CA ALA A 206 22.92 -11.02 -2.06
C ALA A 206 22.77 -10.50 -0.63
N ASP A 207 23.58 -9.50 -0.29
CA ASP A 207 23.43 -8.77 0.97
C ASP A 207 22.21 -7.84 0.88
N LEU A 208 21.22 -8.05 1.75
CA LEU A 208 20.02 -7.24 1.84
C LEU A 208 20.12 -6.12 2.91
N ASP A 209 21.24 -6.03 3.65
CA ASP A 209 21.41 -5.03 4.73
C ASP A 209 21.96 -3.67 4.26
N HIS A 210 22.43 -3.56 3.00
CA HIS A 210 22.96 -2.30 2.47
C HIS A 210 21.86 -1.22 2.37
N GLY A 211 21.84 -0.33 3.35
CA GLY A 211 20.87 0.78 3.49
C GLY A 211 20.61 1.16 4.93
N ARG A 212 20.90 0.29 5.91
CA ARG A 212 20.71 0.57 7.34
C ARG A 212 21.81 1.45 7.95
N ASN A 213 22.97 1.63 7.29
CA ASN A 213 24.15 2.31 7.85
C ASN A 213 24.29 3.80 7.44
N SER A 214 23.29 4.44 6.83
CA SER A 214 23.39 5.86 6.42
C SER A 214 22.59 6.84 7.26
N ALA A 215 22.11 6.41 8.44
CA ALA A 215 21.38 7.28 9.38
C ALA A 215 22.01 7.18 10.79
N HIS A 216 23.19 7.79 10.95
CA HIS A 216 23.74 8.19 12.24
C HIS A 216 24.20 9.64 12.14
#